data_9b121beba96434727298dd6e33f128b4
#
_entry.id   9b121beba96434727298dd6e33f128b4
#
_cell.length_a   1.000
_cell.length_b   1.000
_cell.length_c   1.000
_cell.angle_alpha   90.00
_cell.angle_beta   90.00
_cell.angle_gamma   90.00
#
_symmetry.space_group_name_H-M   'P 1'
#
loop_
_entity.id
_entity.type
_entity.pdbx_description
1 polymer ?
#
loop_
_entity_poly.entity_id
_entity_poly.type
_entity_poly.pdbx_seq_one_letter_code
_entity_poly.pdbx_strand_id
1 'polypeptide(L)'
;MATRIIAVLNQKGGVGKTTTCVNLGAALARRGQEVLLLDMDPQANLTVHVGIDPRTVERTTYSLLLGRHDLAPAVRRTATAGLSVVPSTLALANAEIQLASAVGRELILRDAVEGYLGPQPSPKADFVLIDCPPSLGILTMNALCAATDVLLPIQAEFFALQGVAGILESLKAVQRLNRGLKLSIVVPCMVDKRRTLARDVIEEVRNYFGSLVTQTCIRVNVKLAEAPSHGKTIFEYDPASNGARDYAALAGEVLGEPELPAQDDETAPAAADPPRPPVPPVETTEIPDAPEPVTTDLPPATSSEPSSDPVVETVTFPEAPQASEPAPVAEVAPVGVAPGPGRPLA
;
A
#
# COMPACT_ATOMS: atom_id res chain seq x y z
N MET A 1 -1.84 -9.17 24.57
CA MET A 1 -1.73 -7.73 24.23
C MET A 1 -2.81 -7.40 23.21
N ALA A 2 -3.20 -6.12 23.04
CA ALA A 2 -4.09 -5.75 21.96
C ALA A 2 -3.35 -5.83 20.63
N THR A 3 -4.01 -6.29 19.58
CA THR A 3 -3.44 -6.32 18.22
C THR A 3 -3.03 -4.92 17.76
N ARG A 4 -1.84 -4.78 17.20
CA ARG A 4 -1.42 -3.55 16.52
C ARG A 4 -1.73 -3.66 15.04
N ILE A 5 -2.50 -2.71 14.53
CA ILE A 5 -2.88 -2.64 13.11
C ILE A 5 -2.13 -1.45 12.49
N ILE A 6 -1.13 -1.74 11.66
CA ILE A 6 -0.19 -0.75 11.13
C ILE A 6 -0.43 -0.57 9.64
N ALA A 7 -0.88 0.63 9.22
CA ALA A 7 -0.92 0.99 7.81
C ALA A 7 0.45 1.52 7.37
N VAL A 8 1.02 0.92 6.33
CA VAL A 8 2.29 1.37 5.73
C VAL A 8 1.97 2.29 4.57
N LEU A 9 2.23 3.57 4.73
CA LEU A 9 1.74 4.65 3.87
C LEU A 9 2.88 5.55 3.38
N ASN A 10 2.90 5.86 2.11
CA ASN A 10 3.58 7.00 1.50
C ASN A 10 3.03 7.23 0.09
N GLN A 11 2.83 8.48 -0.30
CA GLN A 11 2.35 8.85 -1.64
C GLN A 11 3.40 8.62 -2.73
N LYS A 12 4.69 8.70 -2.37
CA LYS A 12 5.78 8.45 -3.33
C LYS A 12 5.85 6.96 -3.66
N GLY A 13 5.83 6.63 -4.95
CA GLY A 13 6.11 5.29 -5.45
C GLY A 13 7.57 4.88 -5.16
N GLY A 14 7.82 3.59 -4.97
CA GLY A 14 9.18 3.07 -4.87
C GLY A 14 9.92 3.33 -3.55
N VAL A 15 9.29 3.92 -2.52
CA VAL A 15 9.94 4.21 -1.22
C VAL A 15 10.13 2.98 -0.31
N GLY A 16 9.66 1.80 -0.74
CA GLY A 16 9.79 0.56 0.02
C GLY A 16 8.58 0.21 0.90
N LYS A 17 7.36 0.71 0.63
CA LYS A 17 6.14 0.35 1.37
C LYS A 17 5.94 -1.16 1.43
N THR A 18 5.76 -1.79 0.29
CA THR A 18 5.56 -3.23 0.13
C THR A 18 6.72 -4.04 0.72
N THR A 19 7.96 -3.63 0.42
CA THR A 19 9.17 -4.26 0.95
C THR A 19 9.19 -4.22 2.47
N THR A 20 8.75 -3.10 3.06
CA THR A 20 8.68 -2.94 4.52
C THR A 20 7.55 -3.79 5.11
N CYS A 21 6.35 -3.81 4.51
CA CYS A 21 5.26 -4.67 4.96
C CYS A 21 5.70 -6.15 5.04
N VAL A 22 6.27 -6.67 3.96
CA VAL A 22 6.67 -8.09 3.89
C VAL A 22 7.80 -8.40 4.86
N ASN A 23 8.88 -7.62 4.86
CA ASN A 23 10.07 -7.99 5.62
C ASN A 23 9.98 -7.62 7.10
N LEU A 24 9.27 -6.55 7.46
CA LEU A 24 8.93 -6.29 8.86
C LEU A 24 7.97 -7.37 9.39
N GLY A 25 6.95 -7.76 8.61
CA GLY A 25 6.04 -8.85 8.97
C GLY A 25 6.78 -10.16 9.20
N ALA A 26 7.69 -10.53 8.30
CA ALA A 26 8.51 -11.73 8.45
C ALA A 26 9.46 -11.64 9.67
N ALA A 27 10.04 -10.46 9.95
CA ALA A 27 10.89 -10.26 11.11
C ALA A 27 10.14 -10.40 12.44
N LEU A 28 8.90 -9.87 12.51
CA LEU A 28 8.01 -10.03 13.66
C LEU A 28 7.59 -11.49 13.84
N ALA A 29 7.21 -12.18 12.76
CA ALA A 29 6.86 -13.60 12.80
C ALA A 29 8.02 -14.47 13.29
N ARG A 30 9.25 -14.19 12.87
CA ARG A 30 10.46 -14.85 13.38
C ARG A 30 10.73 -14.61 14.87
N ARG A 31 10.10 -13.62 15.47
CA ARG A 31 10.08 -13.34 16.92
C ARG A 31 8.89 -13.94 17.64
N GLY A 32 8.16 -14.85 16.98
CA GLY A 32 7.04 -15.57 17.57
C GLY A 32 5.71 -14.80 17.59
N GLN A 33 5.62 -13.70 16.81
CA GLN A 33 4.35 -12.98 16.64
C GLN A 33 3.51 -13.61 15.53
N GLU A 34 2.19 -13.67 15.73
CA GLU A 34 1.24 -14.00 14.65
C GLU A 34 0.95 -12.74 13.85
N VAL A 35 1.33 -12.74 12.56
CA VAL A 35 1.27 -11.57 11.68
C VAL A 35 0.36 -11.83 10.49
N LEU A 36 -0.56 -10.89 10.23
CA LEU A 36 -1.39 -10.85 9.04
C LEU A 36 -0.97 -9.66 8.17
N LEU A 37 -0.63 -9.95 6.92
CA LEU A 37 -0.44 -8.94 5.87
C LEU A 37 -1.75 -8.73 5.12
N LEU A 38 -2.10 -7.47 4.85
CA LEU A 38 -3.22 -7.10 3.98
C LEU A 38 -2.68 -6.32 2.79
N ASP A 39 -2.83 -6.88 1.59
CA ASP A 39 -2.44 -6.22 0.34
C ASP A 39 -3.60 -5.35 -0.15
N MET A 40 -3.46 -4.03 -0.02
CA MET A 40 -4.45 -3.03 -0.44
C MET A 40 -4.01 -2.29 -1.71
N ASP A 41 -2.92 -2.71 -2.36
CA ASP A 41 -2.50 -2.15 -3.64
C ASP A 41 -3.02 -3.01 -4.81
N PRO A 42 -3.74 -2.42 -5.79
CA PRO A 42 -4.17 -3.12 -7.00
C PRO A 42 -3.03 -3.74 -7.82
N GLN A 43 -1.79 -3.26 -7.64
CA GLN A 43 -0.61 -3.85 -8.29
C GLN A 43 -0.25 -5.23 -7.73
N ALA A 44 -0.79 -5.62 -6.57
CA ALA A 44 -0.60 -6.91 -5.91
C ALA A 44 0.89 -7.28 -5.67
N ASN A 45 1.74 -6.26 -5.48
CA ASN A 45 3.18 -6.47 -5.30
C ASN A 45 3.50 -7.23 -4.01
N LEU A 46 2.75 -6.99 -2.92
CA LEU A 46 2.90 -7.74 -1.67
C LEU A 46 2.53 -9.21 -1.88
N THR A 47 1.43 -9.48 -2.58
CA THR A 47 0.94 -10.81 -2.91
C THR A 47 2.00 -11.61 -3.66
N VAL A 48 2.60 -11.01 -4.70
CA VAL A 48 3.70 -11.62 -5.48
C VAL A 48 4.94 -11.82 -4.63
N HIS A 49 5.29 -10.84 -3.80
CA HIS A 49 6.48 -10.89 -2.95
C HIS A 49 6.46 -12.04 -1.93
N VAL A 50 5.29 -12.48 -1.50
CA VAL A 50 5.15 -13.66 -0.60
C VAL A 50 4.91 -14.98 -1.35
N GLY A 51 5.13 -15.00 -2.66
CA GLY A 51 5.10 -16.21 -3.49
C GLY A 51 3.70 -16.65 -3.94
N ILE A 52 2.70 -15.77 -3.89
CA ILE A 52 1.33 -16.07 -4.35
C ILE A 52 1.12 -15.45 -5.72
N ASP A 53 0.63 -16.24 -6.68
CA ASP A 53 0.23 -15.75 -8.00
C ASP A 53 -1.17 -15.09 -7.91
N PRO A 54 -1.28 -13.77 -8.14
CA PRO A 54 -2.56 -13.07 -8.06
C PRO A 54 -3.63 -13.58 -9.02
N ARG A 55 -3.23 -14.27 -10.09
CA ARG A 55 -4.16 -14.83 -11.10
C ARG A 55 -4.86 -16.10 -10.64
N THR A 56 -4.37 -16.75 -9.59
CA THR A 56 -4.87 -18.04 -9.08
C THR A 56 -5.76 -17.90 -7.84
N VAL A 57 -5.91 -16.68 -7.31
CA VAL A 57 -6.65 -16.44 -6.07
C VAL A 57 -8.07 -15.92 -6.33
N GLU A 58 -9.06 -16.58 -5.73
CA GLU A 58 -10.47 -16.20 -5.86
C GLU A 58 -10.92 -15.22 -4.75
N ARG A 59 -10.39 -15.42 -3.52
CA ARG A 59 -10.73 -14.61 -2.35
C ARG A 59 -9.61 -13.64 -2.06
N THR A 60 -9.90 -12.35 -2.25
CA THR A 60 -8.93 -11.26 -2.23
C THR A 60 -9.47 -10.06 -1.46
N THR A 61 -8.63 -9.07 -1.20
CA THR A 61 -9.06 -7.78 -0.65
C THR A 61 -10.17 -7.13 -1.48
N TYR A 62 -10.15 -7.30 -2.82
CA TYR A 62 -11.23 -6.83 -3.68
C TYR A 62 -12.59 -7.47 -3.33
N SER A 63 -12.64 -8.81 -3.31
CA SER A 63 -13.90 -9.51 -3.00
C SER A 63 -14.33 -9.32 -1.55
N LEU A 64 -13.39 -9.11 -0.62
CA LEU A 64 -13.65 -8.73 0.76
C LEU A 64 -14.34 -7.36 0.86
N LEU A 65 -13.78 -6.33 0.22
CA LEU A 65 -14.35 -4.97 0.24
C LEU A 65 -15.74 -4.90 -0.39
N LEU A 66 -16.07 -5.80 -1.32
CA LEU A 66 -17.41 -5.92 -1.90
C LEU A 66 -18.37 -6.77 -1.05
N GLY A 67 -17.99 -7.19 0.14
CA GLY A 67 -18.83 -7.97 1.05
C GLY A 67 -19.18 -9.38 0.54
N ARG A 68 -18.35 -9.95 -0.37
CA ARG A 68 -18.61 -11.29 -0.93
C ARG A 68 -18.23 -12.41 0.03
N HIS A 69 -17.45 -12.13 1.05
CA HIS A 69 -17.04 -13.04 2.12
C HIS A 69 -16.42 -12.28 3.29
N ASP A 70 -16.35 -12.91 4.43
CA ASP A 70 -15.58 -12.42 5.60
C ASP A 70 -14.08 -12.51 5.35
N LEU A 71 -13.27 -11.88 6.22
CA LEU A 71 -11.82 -11.86 6.07
C LEU A 71 -11.18 -13.25 6.20
N ALA A 72 -11.64 -14.07 7.16
CA ALA A 72 -11.04 -15.38 7.44
C ALA A 72 -10.87 -16.32 6.21
N PRO A 73 -11.87 -16.48 5.33
CA PRO A 73 -11.71 -17.31 4.13
C PRO A 73 -10.69 -16.81 3.11
N ALA A 74 -10.32 -15.52 3.17
CA ALA A 74 -9.32 -14.93 2.27
C ALA A 74 -7.87 -15.07 2.78
N VAL A 75 -7.68 -15.41 4.06
CA VAL A 75 -6.35 -15.57 4.66
C VAL A 75 -5.62 -16.77 4.05
N ARG A 76 -4.40 -16.54 3.59
CA ARG A 76 -3.48 -17.55 3.07
C ARG A 76 -2.23 -17.60 3.95
N ARG A 77 -1.74 -18.80 4.26
CA ARG A 77 -0.44 -18.97 4.91
C ARG A 77 0.66 -18.73 3.89
N THR A 78 1.74 -18.08 4.32
CA THR A 78 2.96 -17.95 3.53
C THR A 78 3.94 -19.10 3.85
N ALA A 79 5.09 -19.12 3.20
CA ALA A 79 6.18 -20.06 3.52
C ALA A 79 6.82 -19.74 4.89
N THR A 80 6.77 -18.48 5.33
CA THR A 80 7.26 -18.07 6.66
C THR A 80 6.24 -18.43 7.74
N ALA A 81 6.63 -19.24 8.73
CA ALA A 81 5.78 -19.60 9.87
C ALA A 81 5.37 -18.34 10.66
N GLY A 82 4.11 -18.28 11.11
CA GLY A 82 3.55 -17.11 11.81
C GLY A 82 3.20 -15.93 10.90
N LEU A 83 3.41 -16.05 9.58
CA LEU A 83 3.09 -15.00 8.62
C LEU A 83 1.97 -15.46 7.67
N SER A 84 0.88 -14.71 7.63
CA SER A 84 -0.26 -14.95 6.74
C SER A 84 -0.56 -13.70 5.91
N VAL A 85 -1.30 -13.84 4.82
CA VAL A 85 -1.65 -12.74 3.91
C VAL A 85 -3.08 -12.85 3.41
N VAL A 86 -3.73 -11.70 3.24
CA VAL A 86 -4.91 -11.54 2.37
C VAL A 86 -4.42 -10.95 1.06
N PRO A 87 -4.51 -11.69 -0.05
CA PRO A 87 -3.93 -11.29 -1.32
C PRO A 87 -4.76 -10.22 -2.01
N SER A 88 -4.10 -9.44 -2.86
CA SER A 88 -4.71 -8.49 -3.81
C SER A 88 -4.69 -9.03 -5.23
N THR A 89 -5.43 -8.34 -6.10
CA THR A 89 -5.41 -8.53 -7.56
C THR A 89 -5.66 -7.20 -8.25
N LEU A 90 -5.38 -7.14 -9.55
CA LEU A 90 -5.66 -5.95 -10.36
C LEU A 90 -7.14 -5.52 -10.31
N ALA A 91 -8.07 -6.48 -10.06
CA ALA A 91 -9.49 -6.19 -9.91
C ALA A 91 -9.78 -5.20 -8.77
N LEU A 92 -8.88 -5.06 -7.77
CA LEU A 92 -9.03 -4.13 -6.66
C LEU A 92 -9.12 -2.66 -7.13
N ALA A 93 -8.55 -2.31 -8.29
CA ALA A 93 -8.72 -0.98 -8.89
C ALA A 93 -10.21 -0.64 -9.14
N ASN A 94 -11.05 -1.63 -9.42
CA ASN A 94 -12.48 -1.41 -9.64
C ASN A 94 -13.27 -1.17 -8.35
N ALA A 95 -12.69 -1.47 -7.17
CA ALA A 95 -13.37 -1.27 -5.90
C ALA A 95 -13.70 0.21 -5.65
N GLU A 96 -12.86 1.14 -6.09
CA GLU A 96 -13.10 2.58 -5.95
C GLU A 96 -14.40 3.01 -6.64
N ILE A 97 -14.66 2.48 -7.84
CA ILE A 97 -15.87 2.78 -8.60
C ILE A 97 -17.10 2.09 -7.96
N GLN A 98 -16.96 0.83 -7.60
CA GLN A 98 -18.09 0.04 -7.06
C GLN A 98 -18.52 0.50 -5.66
N LEU A 99 -17.59 1.01 -4.86
CA LEU A 99 -17.87 1.53 -3.53
C LEU A 99 -18.26 3.01 -3.53
N ALA A 100 -18.23 3.70 -4.68
CA ALA A 100 -18.44 5.16 -4.75
C ALA A 100 -19.74 5.61 -4.08
N SER A 101 -20.84 4.85 -4.19
CA SER A 101 -22.15 5.15 -3.62
C SER A 101 -22.46 4.40 -2.32
N ALA A 102 -21.57 3.53 -1.83
CA ALA A 102 -21.82 2.74 -0.63
C ALA A 102 -21.72 3.60 0.63
N VAL A 103 -22.70 3.52 1.50
CA VAL A 103 -22.68 4.19 2.82
C VAL A 103 -21.71 3.47 3.73
N GLY A 104 -20.85 4.21 4.44
CA GLY A 104 -19.85 3.64 5.34
C GLY A 104 -18.69 2.92 4.63
N ARG A 105 -18.51 3.19 3.33
CA ARG A 105 -17.47 2.55 2.49
C ARG A 105 -16.05 2.69 3.03
N GLU A 106 -15.78 3.69 3.84
CA GLU A 106 -14.48 3.93 4.47
C GLU A 106 -14.20 2.96 5.63
N LEU A 107 -15.21 2.29 6.14
CA LEU A 107 -15.15 1.48 7.36
C LEU A 107 -15.20 -0.04 7.09
N ILE A 108 -15.37 -0.45 5.84
CA ILE A 108 -15.57 -1.86 5.47
C ILE A 108 -14.39 -2.72 5.91
N LEU A 109 -13.15 -2.27 5.68
CA LEU A 109 -11.96 -3.02 6.08
C LEU A 109 -11.83 -3.09 7.61
N ARG A 110 -12.14 -2.00 8.31
CA ARG A 110 -12.15 -1.99 9.77
C ARG A 110 -13.07 -3.07 10.33
N ASP A 111 -14.31 -3.07 9.90
CA ASP A 111 -15.33 -4.01 10.39
C ASP A 111 -14.93 -5.47 10.06
N ALA A 112 -14.34 -5.71 8.89
CA ALA A 112 -13.84 -7.02 8.49
C ALA A 112 -12.64 -7.47 9.35
N VAL A 113 -11.70 -6.57 9.67
CA VAL A 113 -10.53 -6.87 10.51
C VAL A 113 -10.96 -7.11 11.95
N GLU A 114 -11.83 -6.28 12.52
CA GLU A 114 -12.39 -6.46 13.87
C GLU A 114 -13.12 -7.80 13.99
N GLY A 115 -13.96 -8.15 13.02
CA GLY A 115 -14.64 -9.44 12.96
C GLY A 115 -13.70 -10.64 12.88
N TYR A 116 -12.58 -10.50 12.16
CA TYR A 116 -11.56 -11.54 12.05
C TYR A 116 -10.78 -11.73 13.34
N LEU A 117 -10.32 -10.66 13.94
CA LEU A 117 -9.49 -10.72 15.15
C LEU A 117 -10.26 -11.37 16.31
N GLY A 118 -11.57 -11.14 16.39
CA GLY A 118 -12.42 -11.69 17.43
C GLY A 118 -12.20 -11.05 18.79
N PRO A 119 -12.83 -11.60 19.84
CA PRO A 119 -12.79 -11.00 21.16
C PRO A 119 -11.41 -11.15 21.82
N GLN A 120 -11.02 -10.12 22.55
CA GLN A 120 -9.84 -10.15 23.41
C GLN A 120 -10.09 -11.12 24.60
N PRO A 121 -9.05 -11.76 25.21
CA PRO A 121 -7.63 -11.41 25.09
C PRO A 121 -6.82 -12.26 24.08
N SER A 122 -7.43 -13.11 23.29
CA SER A 122 -6.72 -14.02 22.38
C SER A 122 -7.07 -13.72 20.92
N PRO A 123 -6.57 -12.59 20.36
CA PRO A 123 -6.78 -12.27 18.94
C PRO A 123 -6.08 -13.29 18.06
N LYS A 124 -6.56 -13.44 16.80
CA LYS A 124 -5.96 -14.33 15.81
C LYS A 124 -4.64 -13.83 15.25
N ALA A 125 -4.28 -12.57 15.49
CA ALA A 125 -3.02 -11.98 15.10
C ALA A 125 -2.56 -10.95 16.15
N ASP A 126 -1.26 -10.89 16.39
CA ASP A 126 -0.62 -9.86 17.22
C ASP A 126 -0.40 -8.57 16.43
N PHE A 127 -0.10 -8.73 15.13
CA PHE A 127 0.10 -7.63 14.20
C PHE A 127 -0.72 -7.82 12.93
N VAL A 128 -1.28 -6.72 12.44
CA VAL A 128 -1.84 -6.62 11.08
C VAL A 128 -1.06 -5.51 10.36
N LEU A 129 -0.38 -5.83 9.26
CA LEU A 129 0.33 -4.85 8.43
C LEU A 129 -0.44 -4.66 7.13
N ILE A 130 -0.80 -3.41 6.82
CA ILE A 130 -1.60 -3.07 5.64
C ILE A 130 -0.71 -2.33 4.65
N ASP A 131 -0.45 -2.93 3.48
CA ASP A 131 0.28 -2.28 2.38
C ASP A 131 -0.65 -1.38 1.60
N CYS A 132 -0.42 -0.08 1.66
CA CYS A 132 -1.27 0.92 1.01
C CYS A 132 -0.76 1.27 -0.39
N PRO A 133 -1.66 1.53 -1.36
CA PRO A 133 -1.28 2.11 -2.64
C PRO A 133 -0.71 3.52 -2.46
N PRO A 134 -0.02 4.07 -3.47
CA PRO A 134 0.53 5.43 -3.40
C PRO A 134 -0.53 6.55 -3.47
N SER A 135 -1.78 6.22 -3.79
CA SER A 135 -2.91 7.15 -3.84
C SER A 135 -3.57 7.32 -2.47
N LEU A 136 -4.21 8.46 -2.23
CA LEU A 136 -5.04 8.70 -1.04
C LEU A 136 -6.54 8.47 -1.35
N GLY A 137 -6.85 7.49 -2.19
CA GLY A 137 -8.22 7.09 -2.54
C GLY A 137 -8.93 6.27 -1.45
N ILE A 138 -10.06 5.68 -1.81
CA ILE A 138 -10.91 4.93 -0.88
C ILE A 138 -10.19 3.71 -0.29
N LEU A 139 -9.25 3.11 -1.02
CA LEU A 139 -8.46 1.97 -0.52
C LEU A 139 -7.58 2.38 0.66
N THR A 140 -6.85 3.50 0.51
CA THR A 140 -6.04 4.06 1.60
C THR A 140 -6.90 4.54 2.77
N MET A 141 -8.08 5.12 2.50
CA MET A 141 -9.03 5.50 3.55
C MET A 141 -9.49 4.29 4.37
N ASN A 142 -9.82 3.16 3.71
CA ASN A 142 -10.15 1.91 4.40
C ASN A 142 -9.01 1.41 5.28
N ALA A 143 -7.77 1.42 4.75
CA ALA A 143 -6.60 1.02 5.51
C ALA A 143 -6.40 1.89 6.76
N LEU A 144 -6.50 3.21 6.63
CA LEU A 144 -6.34 4.15 7.74
C LEU A 144 -7.50 4.09 8.75
N CYS A 145 -8.73 3.84 8.30
CA CYS A 145 -9.87 3.66 9.20
C CYS A 145 -9.76 2.37 10.02
N ALA A 146 -9.11 1.33 9.49
CA ALA A 146 -8.86 0.08 10.19
C ALA A 146 -7.62 0.12 11.10
N ALA A 147 -6.65 0.99 10.82
CA ALA A 147 -5.36 1.01 11.49
C ALA A 147 -5.40 1.67 12.88
N THR A 148 -4.54 1.20 13.78
CA THR A 148 -4.20 1.88 15.05
C THR A 148 -3.01 2.81 14.89
N ASP A 149 -2.07 2.42 14.03
CA ASP A 149 -0.79 3.08 13.84
C ASP A 149 -0.51 3.29 12.34
N VAL A 150 0.24 4.32 12.01
CA VAL A 150 0.81 4.53 10.68
C VAL A 150 2.32 4.39 10.76
N LEU A 151 2.89 3.61 9.85
CA LEU A 151 4.31 3.52 9.55
C LEU A 151 4.57 4.23 8.22
N LEU A 152 5.47 5.21 8.26
CA LEU A 152 5.83 6.03 7.12
C LEU A 152 7.29 5.71 6.69
N PRO A 153 7.50 4.89 5.65
CA PRO A 153 8.83 4.73 5.06
C PRO A 153 9.19 5.99 4.28
N ILE A 154 10.36 6.56 4.55
CA ILE A 154 10.86 7.78 3.90
C ILE A 154 12.19 7.47 3.23
N GLN A 155 12.31 7.76 1.93
CA GLN A 155 13.57 7.64 1.22
C GLN A 155 14.47 8.83 1.54
N ALA A 156 15.76 8.55 1.87
CA ALA A 156 16.75 9.58 2.22
C ALA A 156 17.25 10.36 0.98
N GLU A 157 16.34 11.13 0.36
CA GLU A 157 16.59 11.97 -0.81
C GLU A 157 16.13 13.41 -0.56
N PHE A 158 16.62 14.35 -1.35
CA PHE A 158 16.42 15.80 -1.17
C PHE A 158 14.95 16.23 -1.00
N PHE A 159 14.00 15.52 -1.62
CA PHE A 159 12.58 15.80 -1.49
C PHE A 159 11.85 14.89 -0.47
N ALA A 160 12.57 14.36 0.53
CA ALA A 160 12.02 13.41 1.50
C ALA A 160 10.77 13.92 2.22
N LEU A 161 10.73 15.19 2.57
CA LEU A 161 9.63 15.84 3.30
C LEU A 161 8.53 16.42 2.39
N GLN A 162 8.76 16.49 1.06
CA GLN A 162 7.85 17.20 0.14
C GLN A 162 6.45 16.55 0.04
N GLY A 163 6.22 15.35 0.29
CA GLY A 163 4.88 14.72 0.29
C GLY A 163 4.24 14.58 1.66
N VAL A 164 5.01 14.87 2.71
CA VAL A 164 4.61 14.59 4.10
C VAL A 164 3.42 15.44 4.55
N ALA A 165 3.38 16.70 4.16
CA ALA A 165 2.29 17.61 4.55
C ALA A 165 0.92 17.06 4.12
N GLY A 166 0.79 16.60 2.87
CA GLY A 166 -0.44 15.99 2.36
C GLY A 166 -0.83 14.69 3.11
N ILE A 167 0.16 13.90 3.52
CA ILE A 167 -0.08 12.71 4.35
C ILE A 167 -0.63 13.12 5.72
N LEU A 168 -0.01 14.11 6.38
CA LEU A 168 -0.46 14.59 7.69
C LEU A 168 -1.86 15.21 7.65
N GLU A 169 -2.19 15.95 6.58
CA GLU A 169 -3.54 16.47 6.36
C GLU A 169 -4.56 15.33 6.19
N SER A 170 -4.22 14.31 5.42
CA SER A 170 -5.06 13.12 5.23
C SER A 170 -5.26 12.37 6.55
N LEU A 171 -4.22 12.21 7.37
CA LEU A 171 -4.34 11.60 8.70
C LEU A 171 -5.29 12.41 9.60
N LYS A 172 -5.19 13.76 9.59
CA LYS A 172 -6.12 14.61 10.34
C LYS A 172 -7.57 14.45 9.87
N ALA A 173 -7.80 14.29 8.57
CA ALA A 173 -9.13 14.05 8.03
C ALA A 173 -9.69 12.69 8.49
N VAL A 174 -8.86 11.64 8.43
CA VAL A 174 -9.25 10.29 8.86
C VAL A 174 -9.50 10.20 10.37
N GLN A 175 -8.80 10.99 11.18
CA GLN A 175 -9.00 11.03 12.64
C GLN A 175 -10.42 11.43 13.07
N ARG A 176 -11.22 12.01 12.17
CA ARG A 176 -12.67 12.21 12.41
C ARG A 176 -13.46 10.90 12.43
N LEU A 177 -13.02 9.89 11.66
CA LEU A 177 -13.63 8.56 11.58
C LEU A 177 -12.94 7.55 12.51
N ASN A 178 -11.62 7.69 12.69
CA ASN A 178 -10.78 6.84 13.53
C ASN A 178 -9.93 7.69 14.47
N ARG A 179 -10.47 8.02 15.65
CA ARG A 179 -9.79 8.88 16.64
C ARG A 179 -8.53 8.27 17.24
N GLY A 180 -8.40 6.95 17.18
CA GLY A 180 -7.24 6.23 17.71
C GLY A 180 -6.03 6.23 16.78
N LEU A 181 -6.22 6.62 15.51
CA LEU A 181 -5.14 6.60 14.51
C LEU A 181 -4.05 7.62 14.84
N LYS A 182 -2.81 7.16 14.84
CA LYS A 182 -1.63 8.01 15.05
C LYS A 182 -0.50 7.63 14.09
N LEU A 183 0.30 8.62 13.69
CA LEU A 183 1.61 8.38 13.11
C LEU A 183 2.53 7.94 14.24
N SER A 184 3.06 6.73 14.17
CA SER A 184 3.84 6.14 15.27
C SER A 184 5.26 5.80 14.88
N ILE A 185 5.53 5.57 13.60
CA ILE A 185 6.82 5.07 13.13
C ILE A 185 7.17 5.75 11.81
N VAL A 186 8.36 6.32 11.75
CA VAL A 186 8.97 6.88 10.52
C VAL A 186 10.27 6.14 10.29
N VAL A 187 10.39 5.44 9.15
CA VAL A 187 11.53 4.58 8.84
C VAL A 187 12.32 5.18 7.67
N PRO A 188 13.57 5.62 7.89
CA PRO A 188 14.45 5.98 6.78
C PRO A 188 14.80 4.74 5.95
N CYS A 189 14.45 4.78 4.66
CA CYS A 189 14.65 3.70 3.70
C CYS A 189 15.63 4.09 2.61
N MET A 190 16.24 3.07 1.97
CA MET A 190 17.20 3.23 0.86
C MET A 190 18.37 4.15 1.23
N VAL A 191 18.85 4.02 2.47
CA VAL A 191 19.93 4.85 3.00
C VAL A 191 21.28 4.35 2.49
N ASP A 192 21.98 5.20 1.76
CA ASP A 192 23.40 5.01 1.48
C ASP A 192 24.23 5.86 2.47
N LYS A 193 24.73 5.22 3.53
CA LYS A 193 25.52 5.88 4.60
C LYS A 193 26.79 6.59 4.10
N ARG A 194 27.28 6.26 2.90
CA ARG A 194 28.45 6.88 2.28
C ARG A 194 28.16 8.27 1.72
N ARG A 195 26.89 8.57 1.44
CA ARG A 195 26.47 9.86 0.89
C ARG A 195 26.22 10.87 2.01
N THR A 196 26.89 12.01 1.96
CA THR A 196 26.68 13.12 2.91
C THR A 196 25.23 13.59 2.88
N LEU A 197 24.67 13.76 1.69
CA LEU A 197 23.26 14.17 1.50
C LEU A 197 22.27 13.25 2.26
N ALA A 198 22.50 11.94 2.25
CA ALA A 198 21.60 11.02 2.95
C ALA A 198 21.62 11.24 4.48
N ARG A 199 22.79 11.59 5.04
CA ARG A 199 22.91 11.92 6.46
C ARG A 199 22.18 13.22 6.80
N ASP A 200 22.39 14.26 5.99
CA ASP A 200 21.76 15.56 6.19
C ASP A 200 20.22 15.46 6.12
N VAL A 201 19.72 14.70 5.14
CA VAL A 201 18.26 14.45 5.00
C VAL A 201 17.71 13.66 6.20
N ILE A 202 18.41 12.65 6.70
CA ILE A 202 17.97 11.90 7.88
C ILE A 202 17.93 12.80 9.12
N GLU A 203 18.91 13.69 9.28
CA GLU A 203 18.93 14.66 10.36
C GLU A 203 17.74 15.62 10.27
N GLU A 204 17.41 16.12 9.08
CA GLU A 204 16.21 16.95 8.83
C GLU A 204 14.92 16.17 9.17
N VAL A 205 14.80 14.92 8.75
CA VAL A 205 13.66 14.05 9.08
C VAL A 205 13.56 13.83 10.60
N ARG A 206 14.66 13.63 11.29
CA ARG A 206 14.70 13.51 12.76
C ARG A 206 14.33 14.81 13.47
N ASN A 207 14.79 15.96 12.95
CA ASN A 207 14.40 17.26 13.49
C ASN A 207 12.89 17.52 13.33
N TYR A 208 12.29 17.05 12.22
CA TYR A 208 10.86 17.24 11.96
C TYR A 208 9.97 16.27 12.76
N PHE A 209 10.30 14.98 12.81
CA PHE A 209 9.46 13.93 13.40
C PHE A 209 9.88 13.51 14.83
N GLY A 210 11.04 13.95 15.29
CA GLY A 210 11.55 13.63 16.63
C GLY A 210 11.67 12.13 16.89
N SER A 211 11.10 11.71 18.01
CA SER A 211 11.16 10.31 18.49
C SER A 211 10.35 9.31 17.65
N LEU A 212 9.58 9.76 16.67
CA LEU A 212 8.88 8.86 15.75
C LEU A 212 9.82 8.21 14.72
N VAL A 213 11.00 8.80 14.50
CA VAL A 213 12.00 8.28 13.56
C VAL A 213 12.78 7.14 14.21
N THR A 214 12.76 5.98 13.59
CA THR A 214 13.51 4.82 14.06
C THR A 214 15.02 5.07 14.07
N GLN A 215 15.71 4.45 15.01
CA GLN A 215 17.18 4.44 15.00
C GLN A 215 17.68 3.59 13.83
N THR A 216 17.00 2.48 13.58
CA THR A 216 17.26 1.62 12.42
C THR A 216 16.90 2.34 11.12
N CYS A 217 17.84 2.28 10.16
CA CYS A 217 17.62 2.71 8.78
C CYS A 217 17.72 1.49 7.87
N ILE A 218 16.81 1.39 6.90
CA ILE A 218 16.90 0.34 5.88
C ILE A 218 17.88 0.80 4.79
N ARG A 219 19.03 0.15 4.71
CA ARG A 219 20.10 0.47 3.76
C ARG A 219 19.73 0.07 2.34
N VAL A 220 20.31 0.73 1.34
CA VAL A 220 20.28 0.24 -0.04
C VAL A 220 20.85 -1.18 -0.08
N ASN A 221 20.05 -2.12 -0.59
CA ASN A 221 20.44 -3.52 -0.63
C ASN A 221 19.83 -4.21 -1.86
N VAL A 222 20.68 -4.71 -2.75
CA VAL A 222 20.27 -5.39 -3.99
C VAL A 222 19.44 -6.62 -3.69
N LYS A 223 19.74 -7.35 -2.61
CA LYS A 223 19.01 -8.56 -2.22
C LYS A 223 17.54 -8.28 -1.84
N LEU A 224 17.26 -7.10 -1.28
CA LEU A 224 15.88 -6.65 -1.05
C LEU A 224 15.11 -6.39 -2.36
N ALA A 225 15.80 -5.99 -3.42
CA ALA A 225 15.18 -5.77 -4.73
C ALA A 225 15.00 -7.09 -5.50
N GLU A 226 15.88 -8.08 -5.30
CA GLU A 226 15.83 -9.39 -5.94
C GLU A 226 14.78 -10.33 -5.31
N ALA A 227 14.66 -10.32 -3.99
CA ALA A 227 13.81 -11.25 -3.23
C ALA A 227 12.34 -11.36 -3.73
N PRO A 228 11.66 -10.24 -4.09
CA PRO A 228 10.29 -10.29 -4.63
C PRO A 228 10.16 -11.12 -5.92
N SER A 229 11.16 -11.09 -6.80
CA SER A 229 11.13 -11.87 -8.05
C SER A 229 11.21 -13.39 -7.81
N HIS A 230 11.63 -13.80 -6.62
CA HIS A 230 11.68 -15.19 -6.17
C HIS A 230 10.49 -15.56 -5.26
N GLY A 231 9.55 -14.63 -5.01
CA GLY A 231 8.42 -14.87 -4.10
C GLY A 231 8.86 -15.16 -2.67
N LYS A 232 9.95 -14.51 -2.20
CA LYS A 232 10.58 -14.78 -0.90
C LYS A 232 10.77 -13.52 -0.08
N THR A 233 10.62 -13.64 1.23
CA THR A 233 11.10 -12.62 2.16
C THR A 233 12.63 -12.55 2.12
N ILE A 234 13.20 -11.43 2.62
CA ILE A 234 14.67 -11.31 2.69
C ILE A 234 15.30 -12.40 3.55
N PHE A 235 14.59 -12.88 4.57
CA PHE A 235 15.05 -13.92 5.46
C PHE A 235 15.08 -15.32 4.83
N GLU A 236 14.26 -15.54 3.80
CA GLU A 236 14.26 -16.78 2.99
C GLU A 236 15.22 -16.68 1.81
N TYR A 237 15.43 -15.46 1.29
CA TYR A 237 16.26 -15.22 0.12
C TYR A 237 17.74 -15.12 0.46
N ASP A 238 18.08 -14.21 1.39
CA ASP A 238 19.45 -14.00 1.87
C ASP A 238 19.44 -13.56 3.35
N PRO A 239 19.39 -14.51 4.29
CA PRO A 239 19.30 -14.22 5.72
C PRO A 239 20.55 -13.53 6.29
N ALA A 240 21.70 -13.58 5.58
CA ALA A 240 22.96 -12.95 5.99
C ALA A 240 23.08 -11.51 5.48
N SER A 241 22.20 -11.07 4.59
CA SER A 241 22.24 -9.73 3.98
C SER A 241 22.05 -8.61 5.00
N ASN A 242 22.52 -7.43 4.64
CA ASN A 242 22.25 -6.21 5.41
C ASN A 242 20.76 -5.91 5.51
N GLY A 243 19.98 -6.21 4.46
CA GLY A 243 18.54 -6.05 4.48
C GLY A 243 17.85 -6.90 5.53
N ALA A 244 18.28 -8.16 5.72
CA ALA A 244 17.77 -9.03 6.77
C ALA A 244 18.11 -8.49 8.17
N ARG A 245 19.34 -8.01 8.36
CA ARG A 245 19.76 -7.40 9.63
C ARG A 245 18.97 -6.13 9.95
N ASP A 246 18.78 -5.25 8.95
CA ASP A 246 18.04 -3.99 9.12
C ASP A 246 16.60 -4.24 9.51
N TYR A 247 15.88 -5.15 8.82
CA TYR A 247 14.50 -5.48 9.18
C TYR A 247 14.39 -6.25 10.50
N ALA A 248 15.40 -7.05 10.85
CA ALA A 248 15.45 -7.68 12.16
C ALA A 248 15.59 -6.64 13.29
N ALA A 249 16.45 -5.63 13.12
CA ALA A 249 16.60 -4.53 14.08
C ALA A 249 15.31 -3.68 14.15
N LEU A 250 14.70 -3.33 13.01
CA LEU A 250 13.44 -2.58 12.97
C LEU A 250 12.32 -3.31 13.74
N ALA A 251 12.21 -4.63 13.59
CA ALA A 251 11.22 -5.40 14.35
C ALA A 251 11.46 -5.34 15.87
N GLY A 252 12.70 -5.32 16.33
CA GLY A 252 13.04 -5.10 17.75
C GLY A 252 12.55 -3.73 18.23
N GLU A 253 12.79 -2.64 17.47
CA GLU A 253 12.28 -1.32 17.82
C GLU A 253 10.74 -1.27 17.85
N VAL A 254 10.05 -1.93 16.89
CA VAL A 254 8.58 -1.99 16.84
C VAL A 254 8.00 -2.73 18.06
N LEU A 255 8.72 -3.73 18.56
CA LEU A 255 8.36 -4.48 19.78
C LEU A 255 8.74 -3.75 21.08
N GLY A 256 9.53 -2.68 20.99
CA GLY A 256 10.07 -1.98 22.16
C GLY A 256 11.16 -2.78 22.87
N GLU A 257 11.85 -3.67 22.16
CA GLU A 257 12.99 -4.40 22.69
C GLU A 257 14.17 -3.42 22.88
N PRO A 258 15.00 -3.62 23.91
CA PRO A 258 16.21 -2.81 24.06
C PRO A 258 17.13 -3.01 22.84
N GLU A 259 17.74 -1.91 22.41
CA GLU A 259 18.65 -1.91 21.27
C GLU A 259 19.77 -2.95 21.48
N LEU A 260 19.84 -3.93 20.59
CA LEU A 260 21.01 -4.82 20.55
C LEU A 260 22.21 -3.96 20.18
N PRO A 261 23.35 -4.06 20.90
CA PRO A 261 24.53 -3.29 20.58
C PRO A 261 24.88 -3.48 19.11
N ALA A 262 25.06 -2.36 18.40
CA ALA A 262 25.47 -2.36 17.01
C ALA A 262 26.72 -3.27 16.90
N GLN A 263 26.59 -4.38 16.20
CA GLN A 263 27.76 -5.10 15.75
C GLN A 263 28.40 -4.20 14.70
N ASP A 264 29.47 -3.49 15.12
CA ASP A 264 30.28 -2.69 14.24
C ASP A 264 30.70 -3.56 13.06
N ASP A 265 30.16 -3.22 11.90
CA ASP A 265 30.50 -3.85 10.62
C ASP A 265 31.87 -3.27 10.20
N GLU A 266 32.90 -3.61 11.00
CA GLU A 266 34.28 -3.39 10.62
C GLU A 266 34.63 -4.45 9.56
N THR A 267 34.80 -3.95 8.34
CA THR A 267 35.62 -4.55 7.29
C THR A 267 35.17 -5.87 6.66
N ALA A 268 34.25 -5.76 5.68
CA ALA A 268 34.58 -6.43 4.42
C ALA A 268 35.39 -5.41 3.56
N PRO A 269 36.63 -5.68 3.19
CA PRO A 269 37.32 -4.84 2.23
C PRO A 269 36.47 -4.79 0.96
N ALA A 270 36.23 -3.57 0.49
CA ALA A 270 35.59 -3.35 -0.81
C ALA A 270 36.32 -4.22 -1.84
N ALA A 271 35.63 -5.23 -2.37
CA ALA A 271 36.11 -5.90 -3.56
C ALA A 271 36.29 -4.79 -4.59
N ALA A 272 37.54 -4.53 -4.96
CA ALA A 272 37.87 -3.54 -5.97
C ALA A 272 37.06 -3.90 -7.20
N ASP A 273 36.30 -2.93 -7.72
CA ASP A 273 35.63 -3.06 -9.01
C ASP A 273 36.65 -3.60 -10.02
N PRO A 274 36.32 -4.64 -10.78
CA PRO A 274 37.20 -5.09 -11.84
C PRO A 274 37.46 -3.90 -12.78
N PRO A 275 38.69 -3.69 -13.27
CA PRO A 275 39.02 -2.57 -14.11
C PRO A 275 38.07 -2.54 -15.32
N ARG A 276 37.38 -1.43 -15.46
CA ARG A 276 36.50 -1.17 -16.60
C ARG A 276 37.29 -1.43 -17.89
N PRO A 277 36.80 -2.29 -18.81
CA PRO A 277 37.48 -2.45 -20.08
C PRO A 277 37.58 -1.08 -20.77
N PRO A 278 38.68 -0.79 -21.44
CA PRO A 278 38.86 0.49 -22.14
C PRO A 278 37.72 0.66 -23.14
N VAL A 279 37.02 1.78 -23.03
CA VAL A 279 36.00 2.19 -24.00
C VAL A 279 36.73 2.38 -25.34
N PRO A 280 36.35 1.67 -26.41
CA PRO A 280 36.96 1.92 -27.73
C PRO A 280 36.69 3.38 -28.10
N PRO A 281 37.64 4.05 -28.80
CA PRO A 281 37.44 5.42 -29.27
C PRO A 281 36.18 5.48 -30.13
N VAL A 282 35.27 6.37 -29.75
CA VAL A 282 34.09 6.67 -30.58
C VAL A 282 34.64 7.29 -31.88
N GLU A 283 34.60 6.56 -33.00
CA GLU A 283 34.79 7.15 -34.30
C GLU A 283 33.71 8.22 -34.48
N THR A 284 34.15 9.48 -34.50
CA THR A 284 33.31 10.60 -34.90
C THR A 284 32.95 10.41 -36.37
N THR A 285 31.86 9.72 -36.64
CA THR A 285 31.20 9.82 -37.93
C THR A 285 30.71 11.26 -38.09
N GLU A 286 31.28 11.98 -39.03
CA GLU A 286 30.83 13.31 -39.44
C GLU A 286 29.32 13.25 -39.70
N ILE A 287 28.58 14.07 -38.95
CA ILE A 287 27.16 14.28 -39.19
C ILE A 287 27.05 14.96 -40.53
N PRO A 288 26.39 14.40 -41.57
CA PRO A 288 26.20 15.10 -42.84
C PRO A 288 25.39 16.37 -42.57
N ASP A 289 25.85 17.46 -43.20
CA ASP A 289 25.25 18.78 -43.15
C ASP A 289 23.71 18.69 -43.33
N ALA A 290 23.01 19.41 -42.46
CA ALA A 290 21.56 19.53 -42.55
C ALA A 290 21.17 20.13 -43.93
N PRO A 291 20.15 19.59 -44.61
CA PRO A 291 19.68 20.17 -45.86
C PRO A 291 19.16 21.59 -45.61
N GLU A 292 19.55 22.51 -46.52
CA GLU A 292 19.11 23.91 -46.52
C GLU A 292 17.56 23.99 -46.50
N PRO A 293 17.01 25.01 -45.80
CA PRO A 293 15.56 25.18 -45.74
C PRO A 293 14.99 25.50 -47.13
N VAL A 294 14.14 24.62 -47.64
CA VAL A 294 13.34 24.85 -48.83
C VAL A 294 12.39 26.01 -48.58
N THR A 295 12.63 27.17 -49.15
CA THR A 295 11.69 28.28 -49.18
C THR A 295 10.53 27.91 -50.10
N THR A 296 9.41 27.50 -49.56
CA THR A 296 8.14 27.41 -50.27
C THR A 296 7.49 28.78 -50.23
N ASP A 297 7.45 29.43 -51.42
CA ASP A 297 6.63 30.63 -51.67
C ASP A 297 5.16 30.29 -51.45
N LEU A 298 4.58 30.80 -50.37
CA LEU A 298 3.13 30.84 -50.14
C LEU A 298 2.57 32.11 -50.77
N PRO A 299 1.49 32.02 -51.59
CA PRO A 299 0.82 33.21 -52.12
C PRO A 299 0.15 34.00 -50.97
N PRO A 300 -0.03 35.33 -51.17
CA PRO A 300 -0.52 36.23 -50.13
C PRO A 300 -1.96 35.91 -49.73
N ALA A 301 -2.20 35.80 -48.40
CA ALA A 301 -3.50 35.63 -47.84
C ALA A 301 -4.40 36.86 -48.07
N THR A 302 -5.51 36.67 -48.76
CA THR A 302 -6.59 37.64 -48.84
C THR A 302 -7.31 37.76 -47.49
N SER A 303 -7.34 38.97 -46.99
CA SER A 303 -8.11 39.37 -45.79
C SER A 303 -9.63 39.23 -46.05
N SER A 304 -10.29 38.37 -45.27
CA SER A 304 -11.73 38.45 -45.10
C SER A 304 -12.02 38.45 -43.60
N GLU A 305 -12.82 39.42 -43.15
CA GLU A 305 -13.24 39.68 -41.77
C GLU A 305 -14.02 38.51 -41.16
N PRO A 306 -13.99 38.32 -39.84
CA PRO A 306 -14.74 37.28 -39.18
C PRO A 306 -16.22 37.71 -38.97
N SER A 307 -17.15 36.95 -39.57
CA SER A 307 -18.57 37.05 -39.21
C SER A 307 -18.82 36.17 -37.95
N SER A 308 -19.45 36.78 -37.00
CA SER A 308 -20.03 36.23 -35.78
C SER A 308 -21.03 35.10 -36.04
N ASP A 309 -20.95 34.00 -35.32
CA ASP A 309 -21.94 33.32 -34.51
C ASP A 309 -21.60 31.82 -34.34
N PRO A 310 -21.55 31.30 -33.11
CA PRO A 310 -21.30 29.86 -32.91
C PRO A 310 -22.62 29.10 -33.11
N VAL A 311 -22.63 28.21 -34.08
CA VAL A 311 -23.71 27.20 -34.24
C VAL A 311 -23.53 26.17 -33.14
N VAL A 312 -24.43 26.16 -32.17
CA VAL A 312 -24.58 25.10 -31.17
C VAL A 312 -25.30 23.95 -31.86
N GLU A 313 -24.58 22.89 -32.19
CA GLU A 313 -25.17 21.60 -32.55
C GLU A 313 -25.75 20.95 -31.29
N THR A 314 -27.09 20.95 -31.21
CA THR A 314 -27.84 20.21 -30.18
C THR A 314 -27.75 18.72 -30.50
N VAL A 315 -26.97 17.96 -29.74
CA VAL A 315 -26.99 16.51 -29.76
C VAL A 315 -28.29 16.05 -29.03
N THR A 316 -29.27 15.59 -29.79
CA THR A 316 -30.47 14.94 -29.26
C THR A 316 -30.12 13.52 -28.79
N PHE A 317 -30.26 13.26 -27.48
CA PHE A 317 -30.20 11.91 -26.93
C PHE A 317 -31.55 11.23 -27.12
N PRO A 318 -31.59 9.92 -27.44
CA PRO A 318 -32.85 9.18 -27.50
C PRO A 318 -33.49 9.08 -26.11
N GLU A 319 -34.82 9.33 -26.07
CA GLU A 319 -35.65 9.29 -24.89
C GLU A 319 -35.62 7.88 -24.24
N ALA A 320 -35.38 7.85 -22.91
CA ALA A 320 -35.38 6.61 -22.14
C ALA A 320 -36.79 5.98 -22.12
N PRO A 321 -36.93 4.65 -22.19
CA PRO A 321 -38.23 4.00 -22.12
C PRO A 321 -38.87 4.26 -20.75
N GLN A 322 -40.15 4.70 -20.78
CA GLN A 322 -40.97 4.95 -19.60
C GLN A 322 -41.12 3.67 -18.78
N ALA A 323 -40.81 3.76 -17.48
CA ALA A 323 -41.04 2.68 -16.54
C ALA A 323 -42.53 2.40 -16.42
N SER A 324 -42.93 1.15 -16.64
CA SER A 324 -44.28 0.64 -16.41
C SER A 324 -44.61 0.68 -14.91
N GLU A 325 -45.82 1.15 -14.57
CA GLU A 325 -46.33 1.20 -13.20
C GLU A 325 -46.29 -0.18 -12.54
N PRO A 326 -45.90 -0.25 -11.23
CA PRO A 326 -45.94 -1.52 -10.48
C PRO A 326 -47.39 -1.93 -10.21
N ALA A 327 -47.68 -3.22 -10.43
CA ALA A 327 -48.95 -3.84 -10.11
C ALA A 327 -49.29 -3.75 -8.61
N PRO A 328 -50.58 -3.66 -8.22
CA PRO A 328 -50.97 -3.50 -6.83
C PRO A 328 -50.61 -4.74 -6.00
N VAL A 329 -50.02 -4.49 -4.84
CA VAL A 329 -49.64 -5.51 -3.84
C VAL A 329 -50.91 -6.09 -3.23
N ALA A 330 -51.09 -7.41 -3.32
CA ALA A 330 -52.19 -8.12 -2.68
C ALA A 330 -52.01 -8.06 -1.14
N GLU A 331 -53.11 -7.67 -0.49
CA GLU A 331 -53.25 -7.58 0.96
C GLU A 331 -53.22 -8.99 1.57
N VAL A 332 -52.17 -9.28 2.40
CA VAL A 332 -52.05 -10.57 3.10
C VAL A 332 -52.85 -10.49 4.40
N ALA A 333 -53.88 -11.30 4.54
CA ALA A 333 -54.66 -11.42 5.74
C ALA A 333 -53.83 -11.98 6.94
N PRO A 334 -54.16 -11.55 8.17
CA PRO A 334 -53.38 -11.98 9.35
C PRO A 334 -53.64 -13.45 9.71
N VAL A 335 -52.54 -14.22 9.86
CA VAL A 335 -52.58 -15.62 10.31
C VAL A 335 -52.89 -15.65 11.80
N GLY A 336 -54.01 -16.29 12.16
CA GLY A 336 -54.50 -16.49 13.54
C GLY A 336 -53.49 -17.33 14.36
N VAL A 337 -53.19 -16.83 15.56
CA VAL A 337 -52.37 -17.54 16.57
C VAL A 337 -53.28 -18.59 17.27
N ALA A 338 -52.93 -19.87 17.12
CA ALA A 338 -53.54 -20.96 17.87
C ALA A 338 -53.01 -21.03 19.32
N PRO A 339 -53.84 -21.28 20.33
CA PRO A 339 -53.39 -21.39 21.75
C PRO A 339 -52.68 -22.72 21.99
N GLY A 340 -51.52 -22.66 22.61
CA GLY A 340 -50.71 -23.80 23.04
C GLY A 340 -51.34 -24.59 24.22
N PRO A 341 -51.05 -25.89 24.36
CA PRO A 341 -51.62 -26.74 25.42
C PRO A 341 -51.03 -26.47 26.80
N GLY A 342 -51.90 -26.38 27.81
CA GLY A 342 -51.59 -26.15 29.20
C GLY A 342 -50.77 -27.27 29.84
N ARG A 343 -49.83 -26.90 30.73
CA ARG A 343 -49.14 -27.79 31.65
C ARG A 343 -50.05 -28.17 32.81
N PRO A 344 -50.10 -29.45 33.26
CA PRO A 344 -50.75 -29.80 34.50
C PRO A 344 -49.78 -29.57 35.68
N LEU A 345 -50.34 -29.03 36.79
CA LEU A 345 -49.73 -28.94 38.10
C LEU A 345 -49.78 -30.34 38.73
N ALA A 346 -48.65 -30.80 39.27
CA ALA A 346 -48.48 -31.62 40.46
C ALA A 346 -47.04 -31.52 40.95
#